data_d30f4b4516217f87c1820536391bb7a1
#
_entry.id   d30f4b4516217f87c1820536391bb7a1
#
_cell.length_a   1.000
_cell.length_b   1.000
_cell.length_c   1.000
_cell.angle_alpha   90.00
_cell.angle_beta   90.00
_cell.angle_gamma   90.00
#
_symmetry.space_group_name_H-M   'P 1'
#
loop_
_entity.id
_entity.type
_entity.pdbx_description
1 polymer ?
#
loop_
_entity_poly.entity_id
_entity_poly.type
_entity_poly.pdbx_seq_one_letter_code
_entity_poly.pdbx_strand_id
1 'polypeptide(L)'
;DLLNNLILQSQEILKDHPVNLRRIAAGKDPANSIWPWSPGYRPAMQTMQEMYGFKQGSVISAVDLIRGIGVYAGLEVIDVEGATGLYDTNYEGKAHAALEALKTNDFVYLHVEASDEAGHEGDVDLKIRTIENLQKWDEPVAIAVLPDHPTPCAIRTHTNTPVPFLIYKPGQEPDSVTRFDEFSVLEGKYGILEKDEFIKELL
;
A
#
# COMPACT_ATOMS: atom_id res chain seq x y z
N ASP A 1 -16.86 6.36 26.99
CA ASP A 1 -16.24 6.07 28.29
C ASP A 1 -15.22 4.93 28.24
N LEU A 2 -15.48 3.83 27.51
CA LEU A 2 -14.51 2.71 27.39
C LEU A 2 -13.17 3.16 26.79
N LEU A 3 -13.20 3.88 25.65
CA LEU A 3 -11.98 4.34 24.97
C LEU A 3 -11.20 5.32 25.84
N ASN A 4 -11.87 6.26 26.50
CA ASN A 4 -11.21 7.20 27.41
C ASN A 4 -10.53 6.46 28.57
N ASN A 5 -11.18 5.45 29.13
CA ASN A 5 -10.59 4.64 30.20
C ASN A 5 -9.35 3.86 29.70
N LEU A 6 -9.37 3.30 28.49
CA LEU A 6 -8.20 2.64 27.89
C LEU A 6 -7.05 3.61 27.68
N ILE A 7 -7.31 4.82 27.20
CA ILE A 7 -6.30 5.87 27.03
C ILE A 7 -5.66 6.19 28.39
N LEU A 8 -6.45 6.48 29.42
CA LEU A 8 -5.96 6.83 30.76
C LEU A 8 -5.16 5.67 31.40
N GLN A 9 -5.66 4.43 31.31
CA GLN A 9 -4.93 3.27 31.80
C GLN A 9 -3.61 3.05 31.06
N SER A 10 -3.58 3.27 29.74
CA SER A 10 -2.34 3.12 28.97
C SER A 10 -1.26 4.09 29.42
N GLN A 11 -1.63 5.33 29.81
CA GLN A 11 -0.68 6.33 30.32
C GLN A 11 0.00 5.85 31.60
N GLU A 12 -0.76 5.26 32.53
CA GLU A 12 -0.21 4.70 33.78
C GLU A 12 0.70 3.49 33.51
N ILE A 13 0.32 2.59 32.59
CA ILE A 13 1.13 1.42 32.23
C ILE A 13 2.43 1.83 31.53
N LEU A 14 2.35 2.81 30.62
CA LEU A 14 3.49 3.21 29.81
C LEU A 14 4.51 4.07 30.55
N LYS A 15 4.09 4.82 31.57
CA LYS A 15 4.90 5.77 32.34
C LYS A 15 6.23 5.18 32.82
N ASP A 16 6.20 3.99 33.42
CA ASP A 16 7.37 3.34 33.98
C ASP A 16 7.75 2.05 33.21
N HIS A 17 7.24 1.89 31.99
CA HIS A 17 7.52 0.69 31.21
C HIS A 17 9.01 0.58 30.86
N PRO A 18 9.67 -0.58 31.03
CA PRO A 18 11.12 -0.72 30.81
C PRO A 18 11.62 -0.29 29.43
N VAL A 19 10.80 -0.45 28.38
CA VAL A 19 11.15 0.05 27.04
C VAL A 19 11.22 1.57 27.01
N ASN A 20 10.25 2.26 27.65
CA ASN A 20 10.23 3.72 27.72
C ASN A 20 11.40 4.26 28.53
N LEU A 21 11.73 3.64 29.65
CA LEU A 21 12.89 4.03 30.45
C LEU A 21 14.19 3.92 29.65
N ARG A 22 14.37 2.85 28.85
CA ARG A 22 15.54 2.74 27.94
C ARG A 22 15.53 3.80 26.84
N ARG A 23 14.35 4.12 26.26
CA ARG A 23 14.24 5.19 25.25
C ARG A 23 14.64 6.54 25.81
N ILE A 24 14.13 6.91 26.98
CA ILE A 24 14.47 8.16 27.68
C ILE A 24 15.97 8.21 27.96
N ALA A 25 16.56 7.13 28.50
CA ALA A 25 18.00 7.05 28.76
C ALA A 25 18.85 7.21 27.47
N ALA A 26 18.31 6.86 26.32
CA ALA A 26 18.93 7.04 25.01
C ALA A 26 18.59 8.39 24.33
N GLY A 27 17.95 9.33 25.04
CA GLY A 27 17.55 10.64 24.50
C GLY A 27 16.42 10.57 23.47
N LYS A 28 15.60 9.49 23.48
CA LYS A 28 14.47 9.29 22.58
C LYS A 28 13.15 9.51 23.32
N ASP A 29 12.13 9.99 22.60
CA ASP A 29 10.80 10.16 23.14
C ASP A 29 10.18 8.82 23.57
N PRO A 30 9.54 8.73 24.74
CA PRO A 30 8.79 7.56 25.16
C PRO A 30 7.41 7.48 24.47
N ALA A 31 6.86 6.29 24.33
CA ALA A 31 5.44 6.13 24.08
C ALA A 31 4.69 6.45 25.39
N ASN A 32 3.80 7.44 25.39
CA ASN A 32 3.15 7.94 26.61
C ASN A 32 1.65 7.65 26.68
N SER A 33 1.03 7.22 25.57
CA SER A 33 -0.40 6.92 25.52
C SER A 33 -0.72 6.08 24.29
N ILE A 34 -1.81 5.30 24.32
CA ILE A 34 -2.45 4.83 23.11
C ILE A 34 -3.44 5.89 22.61
N TRP A 35 -3.70 5.89 21.31
CA TRP A 35 -4.68 6.77 20.67
C TRP A 35 -5.59 5.97 19.75
N PRO A 36 -6.65 5.29 20.27
CA PRO A 36 -7.62 4.62 19.42
C PRO A 36 -8.36 5.63 18.56
N TRP A 37 -8.30 5.49 17.25
CA TRP A 37 -8.96 6.38 16.31
C TRP A 37 -9.58 5.61 15.15
N SER A 38 -10.52 6.25 14.45
CA SER A 38 -11.20 5.69 13.27
C SER A 38 -11.78 4.28 13.50
N PRO A 39 -12.58 4.05 14.56
CA PRO A 39 -13.18 2.73 14.79
C PRO A 39 -14.21 2.40 13.72
N GLY A 40 -14.38 1.10 13.44
CA GLY A 40 -15.38 0.60 12.50
C GLY A 40 -15.93 -0.75 12.91
N TYR A 41 -16.98 -1.17 12.22
CA TYR A 41 -17.49 -2.53 12.31
C TYR A 41 -16.81 -3.43 11.30
N ARG A 42 -16.80 -4.73 11.57
CA ARG A 42 -16.33 -5.73 10.60
C ARG A 42 -17.10 -5.56 9.29
N PRO A 43 -16.42 -5.36 8.14
CA PRO A 43 -17.10 -5.24 6.85
C PRO A 43 -17.77 -6.55 6.45
N ALA A 44 -18.98 -6.45 5.92
CA ALA A 44 -19.66 -7.54 5.22
C ALA A 44 -19.39 -7.37 3.72
N MET A 45 -18.26 -7.90 3.25
CA MET A 45 -17.86 -7.81 1.84
C MET A 45 -17.63 -9.20 1.27
N GLN A 46 -17.83 -9.33 -0.05
CA GLN A 46 -17.44 -10.52 -0.79
C GLN A 46 -15.92 -10.58 -0.90
N THR A 47 -15.39 -11.80 -0.98
CA THR A 47 -13.97 -11.98 -1.30
C THR A 47 -13.70 -11.67 -2.77
N MET A 48 -12.45 -11.34 -3.08
CA MET A 48 -12.04 -11.13 -4.48
C MET A 48 -12.24 -12.39 -5.34
N GLN A 49 -12.05 -13.57 -4.75
CA GLN A 49 -12.32 -14.85 -5.42
C GLN A 49 -13.79 -14.97 -5.82
N GLU A 50 -14.72 -14.61 -4.93
CA GLU A 50 -16.16 -14.63 -5.21
C GLU A 50 -16.56 -13.59 -6.27
N MET A 51 -15.90 -12.42 -6.27
CA MET A 51 -16.21 -11.33 -7.20
C MET A 51 -15.62 -11.56 -8.61
N TYR A 52 -14.40 -12.09 -8.71
CA TYR A 52 -13.63 -12.12 -9.95
C TYR A 52 -13.28 -13.52 -10.44
N GLY A 53 -13.54 -14.57 -9.66
CA GLY A 53 -13.47 -15.97 -10.11
C GLY A 53 -12.08 -16.60 -10.11
N PHE A 54 -11.03 -15.94 -9.68
CA PHE A 54 -9.72 -16.59 -9.49
C PHE A 54 -9.72 -17.45 -8.21
N LYS A 55 -8.78 -18.38 -8.07
CA LYS A 55 -8.79 -19.36 -6.98
C LYS A 55 -8.02 -18.90 -5.76
N GLN A 56 -6.84 -18.36 -5.97
CA GLN A 56 -5.92 -17.95 -4.89
C GLN A 56 -5.34 -16.57 -5.17
N GLY A 57 -5.22 -15.77 -4.11
CA GLY A 57 -4.58 -14.48 -4.18
C GLY A 57 -3.88 -14.12 -2.87
N SER A 58 -2.89 -13.27 -2.95
CA SER A 58 -2.10 -12.84 -1.81
C SER A 58 -1.98 -11.32 -1.75
N VAL A 59 -1.68 -10.82 -0.55
CA VAL A 59 -1.39 -9.41 -0.28
C VAL A 59 -0.02 -9.28 0.38
N ILE A 60 0.80 -8.37 -0.12
CA ILE A 60 2.10 -7.99 0.44
C ILE A 60 2.03 -6.52 0.82
N SER A 61 2.07 -6.22 2.10
CA SER A 61 2.07 -4.85 2.64
C SER A 61 2.74 -4.82 4.01
N ALA A 62 3.38 -3.71 4.34
CA ALA A 62 3.85 -3.43 5.69
C ALA A 62 2.79 -2.67 6.54
N VAL A 63 1.70 -2.23 5.91
CA VAL A 63 0.63 -1.47 6.56
C VAL A 63 -0.46 -2.41 7.03
N ASP A 64 -0.72 -2.44 8.33
CA ASP A 64 -1.69 -3.35 8.96
C ASP A 64 -3.11 -3.15 8.44
N LEU A 65 -3.51 -1.91 8.10
CA LEU A 65 -4.80 -1.61 7.50
C LEU A 65 -4.97 -2.34 6.16
N ILE A 66 -3.98 -2.25 5.28
CA ILE A 66 -4.00 -2.90 3.95
C ILE A 66 -3.99 -4.43 4.10
N ARG A 67 -3.18 -4.97 5.01
CA ARG A 67 -3.17 -6.39 5.34
C ARG A 67 -4.54 -6.86 5.83
N GLY A 68 -5.17 -6.09 6.72
CA GLY A 68 -6.51 -6.38 7.24
C GLY A 68 -7.59 -6.35 6.16
N ILE A 69 -7.55 -5.40 5.24
CA ILE A 69 -8.43 -5.36 4.07
C ILE A 69 -8.20 -6.59 3.18
N GLY A 70 -6.92 -6.94 2.93
CA GLY A 70 -6.56 -8.15 2.19
C GLY A 70 -7.17 -9.42 2.78
N VAL A 71 -7.10 -9.60 4.11
CA VAL A 71 -7.72 -10.73 4.81
C VAL A 71 -9.24 -10.77 4.60
N TYR A 72 -9.93 -9.63 4.72
CA TYR A 72 -11.37 -9.56 4.46
C TYR A 72 -11.70 -9.79 2.98
N ALA A 73 -10.82 -9.42 2.08
CA ALA A 73 -10.93 -9.68 0.65
C ALA A 73 -10.59 -11.14 0.26
N GLY A 74 -10.23 -12.00 1.22
CA GLY A 74 -9.90 -13.41 0.99
C GLY A 74 -8.48 -13.65 0.50
N LEU A 75 -7.57 -12.67 0.64
CA LEU A 75 -6.17 -12.79 0.25
C LEU A 75 -5.31 -13.32 1.40
N GLU A 76 -4.31 -14.14 1.06
CA GLU A 76 -3.29 -14.59 1.98
C GLU A 76 -2.27 -13.46 2.24
N VAL A 77 -1.96 -13.20 3.50
CA VAL A 77 -0.94 -12.20 3.86
C VAL A 77 0.44 -12.83 3.79
N ILE A 78 1.32 -12.24 2.98
CA ILE A 78 2.73 -12.65 2.87
C ILE A 78 3.59 -11.66 3.65
N ASP A 79 4.34 -12.17 4.63
CA ASP A 79 5.32 -11.39 5.37
C ASP A 79 6.66 -11.34 4.62
N VAL A 80 7.23 -10.14 4.53
CA VAL A 80 8.53 -9.90 3.89
C VAL A 80 9.49 -9.29 4.89
N GLU A 81 10.62 -9.94 5.14
CA GLU A 81 11.64 -9.44 6.06
C GLU A 81 12.18 -8.08 5.60
N GLY A 82 12.24 -7.12 6.50
CA GLY A 82 12.66 -5.74 6.20
C GLY A 82 11.62 -4.91 5.45
N ALA A 83 10.39 -5.42 5.27
CA ALA A 83 9.30 -4.61 4.76
C ALA A 83 8.83 -3.61 5.83
N THR A 84 8.88 -2.32 5.50
CA THR A 84 8.37 -1.21 6.31
C THR A 84 7.38 -0.36 5.51
N GLY A 85 6.66 0.54 6.16
CA GLY A 85 5.88 1.60 5.52
C GLY A 85 6.72 2.80 5.10
N LEU A 86 8.04 2.81 5.39
CA LEU A 86 8.95 3.94 5.15
C LEU A 86 9.80 3.73 3.89
N TYR A 87 10.63 4.71 3.57
CA TYR A 87 11.43 4.76 2.33
C TYR A 87 12.61 3.78 2.31
N ASP A 88 13.00 3.24 3.45
CA ASP A 88 14.02 2.20 3.60
C ASP A 88 13.46 0.78 3.50
N THR A 89 12.20 0.65 3.09
CA THR A 89 11.54 -0.65 2.93
C THR A 89 12.31 -1.55 1.95
N ASN A 90 12.23 -2.86 2.18
CA ASN A 90 12.84 -3.86 1.29
C ASN A 90 12.03 -4.02 -0.01
N TYR A 91 12.25 -3.12 -0.99
CA TYR A 91 11.57 -3.14 -2.30
C TYR A 91 11.83 -4.44 -3.06
N GLU A 92 13.10 -4.88 -3.13
CA GLU A 92 13.49 -6.10 -3.83
C GLU A 92 12.86 -7.35 -3.19
N GLY A 93 12.85 -7.41 -1.86
CA GLY A 93 12.21 -8.50 -1.12
C GLY A 93 10.71 -8.57 -1.36
N LYS A 94 10.02 -7.43 -1.39
CA LYS A 94 8.59 -7.37 -1.73
C LYS A 94 8.32 -7.86 -3.15
N ALA A 95 9.12 -7.40 -4.13
CA ALA A 95 9.00 -7.81 -5.52
C ALA A 95 9.26 -9.31 -5.69
N HIS A 96 10.33 -9.83 -5.07
CA HIS A 96 10.67 -11.24 -5.12
C HIS A 96 9.57 -12.12 -4.50
N ALA A 97 9.04 -11.72 -3.34
CA ALA A 97 7.95 -12.42 -2.69
C ALA A 97 6.68 -12.45 -3.56
N ALA A 98 6.39 -11.37 -4.30
CA ALA A 98 5.26 -11.34 -5.23
C ALA A 98 5.44 -12.32 -6.39
N LEU A 99 6.63 -12.38 -7.01
CA LEU A 99 6.94 -13.34 -8.08
C LEU A 99 6.89 -14.79 -7.57
N GLU A 100 7.41 -15.06 -6.38
CA GLU A 100 7.32 -16.40 -5.78
C GLU A 100 5.85 -16.79 -5.51
N ALA A 101 5.04 -15.85 -4.99
CA ALA A 101 3.62 -16.07 -4.75
C ALA A 101 2.85 -16.38 -6.05
N LEU A 102 3.16 -15.70 -7.16
CA LEU A 102 2.53 -15.93 -8.46
C LEU A 102 2.78 -17.33 -9.05
N LYS A 103 3.72 -18.11 -8.51
CA LYS A 103 3.89 -19.51 -8.90
C LYS A 103 2.72 -20.41 -8.45
N THR A 104 1.98 -19.99 -7.41
CA THR A 104 0.86 -20.73 -6.83
C THR A 104 -0.42 -19.92 -6.72
N ASN A 105 -0.35 -18.60 -6.83
CA ASN A 105 -1.47 -17.68 -6.79
C ASN A 105 -1.78 -17.11 -8.17
N ASP A 106 -3.04 -16.88 -8.45
CA ASP A 106 -3.51 -16.23 -9.67
C ASP A 106 -3.40 -14.71 -9.61
N PHE A 107 -3.37 -14.16 -8.37
CA PHE A 107 -3.36 -12.72 -8.11
C PHE A 107 -2.47 -12.37 -6.91
N VAL A 108 -1.68 -11.30 -7.03
CA VAL A 108 -0.92 -10.72 -5.92
C VAL A 108 -1.15 -9.21 -5.87
N TYR A 109 -1.59 -8.72 -4.73
CA TYR A 109 -1.65 -7.30 -4.42
C TYR A 109 -0.40 -6.89 -3.64
N LEU A 110 0.46 -6.10 -4.26
CA LEU A 110 1.67 -5.58 -3.64
C LEU A 110 1.52 -4.09 -3.35
N HIS A 111 1.69 -3.72 -2.09
CA HIS A 111 1.54 -2.35 -1.60
C HIS A 111 2.89 -1.76 -1.15
N VAL A 112 3.13 -0.51 -1.57
CA VAL A 112 4.30 0.28 -1.18
C VAL A 112 3.84 1.66 -0.69
N GLU A 113 4.00 1.94 0.58
CA GLU A 113 3.57 3.17 1.27
C GLU A 113 4.52 4.33 1.04
N ALA A 114 5.81 4.05 0.85
CA ALA A 114 6.90 5.02 0.91
C ALA A 114 6.70 6.31 0.08
N SER A 115 6.01 6.24 -1.05
CA SER A 115 5.72 7.42 -1.89
C SER A 115 4.64 8.32 -1.29
N ASP A 116 3.71 7.76 -0.53
CA ASP A 116 2.69 8.50 0.21
C ASP A 116 3.32 9.27 1.38
N GLU A 117 4.13 8.61 2.18
CA GLU A 117 4.87 9.22 3.29
C GLU A 117 5.75 10.40 2.81
N ALA A 118 6.47 10.24 1.70
CA ALA A 118 7.24 11.33 1.10
C ALA A 118 6.34 12.49 0.64
N GLY A 119 5.12 12.20 0.18
CA GLY A 119 4.11 13.20 -0.15
C GLY A 119 3.65 13.99 1.06
N HIS A 120 3.38 13.34 2.18
CA HIS A 120 3.01 13.97 3.47
C HIS A 120 4.13 14.84 4.05
N GLU A 121 5.39 14.43 3.89
CA GLU A 121 6.54 15.25 4.27
C GLU A 121 6.76 16.44 3.33
N GLY A 122 6.21 16.39 2.12
CA GLY A 122 6.41 17.41 1.08
C GLY A 122 7.79 17.32 0.44
N ASP A 123 8.47 16.17 0.56
CA ASP A 123 9.79 15.90 -0.02
C ASP A 123 9.65 15.32 -1.44
N VAL A 124 9.78 16.19 -2.44
CA VAL A 124 9.64 15.83 -3.86
C VAL A 124 10.76 14.89 -4.31
N ASP A 125 11.99 15.15 -3.91
CA ASP A 125 13.15 14.35 -4.33
C ASP A 125 13.08 12.94 -3.73
N LEU A 126 12.62 12.82 -2.49
CA LEU A 126 12.38 11.53 -1.85
C LEU A 126 11.27 10.77 -2.55
N LYS A 127 10.16 11.45 -2.88
CA LYS A 127 9.03 10.82 -3.59
C LYS A 127 9.45 10.26 -4.96
N ILE A 128 10.24 11.00 -5.73
CA ILE A 128 10.79 10.54 -7.00
C ILE A 128 11.63 9.26 -6.80
N ARG A 129 12.54 9.27 -5.85
CA ARG A 129 13.40 8.10 -5.54
C ARG A 129 12.60 6.86 -5.15
N THR A 130 11.54 7.01 -4.37
CA THR A 130 10.69 5.87 -3.98
C THR A 130 9.97 5.25 -5.18
N ILE A 131 9.53 6.06 -6.15
CA ILE A 131 8.89 5.59 -7.38
C ILE A 131 9.90 4.91 -8.30
N GLU A 132 11.11 5.46 -8.45
CA GLU A 132 12.18 4.88 -9.28
C GLU A 132 12.60 3.48 -8.80
N ASN A 133 12.52 3.20 -7.49
CA ASN A 133 12.82 1.88 -6.93
C ASN A 133 11.82 0.79 -7.33
N LEU A 134 10.64 1.14 -7.85
CA LEU A 134 9.61 0.18 -8.30
C LEU A 134 9.84 -0.34 -9.73
N GLN A 135 10.77 0.21 -10.50
CA GLN A 135 10.90 -0.03 -11.96
C GLN A 135 11.74 -1.25 -12.36
N LYS A 136 12.15 -2.12 -11.44
CA LYS A 136 13.09 -3.23 -11.72
C LYS A 136 12.40 -4.59 -11.85
N TRP A 137 11.51 -4.77 -12.82
CA TRP A 137 10.83 -6.05 -13.05
C TRP A 137 11.08 -6.57 -14.47
N ASP A 138 11.46 -7.85 -14.61
CA ASP A 138 11.84 -8.48 -15.87
C ASP A 138 11.15 -9.86 -16.08
N GLU A 139 9.96 -10.05 -15.55
CA GLU A 139 9.21 -11.32 -15.63
C GLU A 139 7.96 -11.19 -16.52
N PRO A 140 7.57 -12.24 -17.26
CA PRO A 140 6.42 -12.22 -18.18
C PRO A 140 5.07 -12.38 -17.44
N VAL A 141 4.77 -11.50 -16.51
CA VAL A 141 3.51 -11.46 -15.76
C VAL A 141 2.67 -10.25 -16.17
N ALA A 142 1.35 -10.34 -16.05
CA ALA A 142 0.51 -9.16 -16.18
C ALA A 142 0.72 -8.26 -14.96
N ILE A 143 0.96 -6.99 -15.19
CA ILE A 143 1.27 -6.00 -14.14
C ILE A 143 0.33 -4.82 -14.29
N ALA A 144 -0.29 -4.43 -13.18
CA ALA A 144 -1.00 -3.17 -13.07
C ALA A 144 -0.34 -2.30 -11.99
N VAL A 145 -0.13 -1.02 -12.30
CA VAL A 145 0.47 -0.04 -11.40
C VAL A 145 -0.45 1.15 -11.29
N LEU A 146 -0.80 1.54 -10.08
CA LEU A 146 -1.56 2.75 -9.78
C LEU A 146 -1.27 3.22 -8.35
N PRO A 147 -1.32 4.54 -8.08
CA PRO A 147 -1.50 5.05 -6.71
C PRO A 147 -2.93 4.73 -6.23
N ASP A 148 -3.11 4.56 -4.94
CA ASP A 148 -4.45 4.44 -4.32
C ASP A 148 -5.16 5.81 -4.22
N HIS A 149 -4.40 6.89 -4.00
CA HIS A 149 -4.84 8.27 -4.00
C HIS A 149 -3.68 9.23 -4.27
N PRO A 150 -3.94 10.49 -4.68
CA PRO A 150 -2.90 11.49 -4.76
C PRO A 150 -2.57 12.05 -3.37
N THR A 151 -1.26 12.20 -3.10
CA THR A 151 -0.73 12.91 -1.92
C THR A 151 0.28 13.96 -2.40
N PRO A 152 -0.21 15.11 -2.94
CA PRO A 152 0.66 16.13 -3.49
C PRO A 152 1.56 16.75 -2.42
N CYS A 153 2.86 16.80 -2.68
CA CYS A 153 3.86 17.39 -1.76
C CYS A 153 3.54 18.84 -1.38
N ALA A 154 2.88 19.60 -2.26
CA ALA A 154 2.52 20.99 -2.03
C ALA A 154 1.49 21.18 -0.90
N ILE A 155 0.57 20.25 -0.73
CA ILE A 155 -0.51 20.33 0.28
C ILE A 155 -0.38 19.29 1.39
N ARG A 156 0.49 18.30 1.25
CA ARG A 156 0.86 17.29 2.27
C ARG A 156 -0.33 16.53 2.85
N THR A 157 -1.34 16.29 2.04
CA THR A 157 -2.52 15.52 2.41
C THR A 157 -3.18 14.96 1.16
N HIS A 158 -4.08 13.99 1.36
CA HIS A 158 -4.79 13.33 0.27
C HIS A 158 -5.73 14.26 -0.49
N THR A 159 -5.91 14.00 -1.78
CA THR A 159 -6.94 14.64 -2.62
C THR A 159 -7.80 13.58 -3.29
N ASN A 160 -8.90 14.00 -3.90
CA ASN A 160 -9.86 13.14 -4.60
C ASN A 160 -9.77 13.25 -6.13
N THR A 161 -8.66 13.76 -6.65
CA THR A 161 -8.44 13.79 -8.11
C THR A 161 -8.13 12.39 -8.63
N PRO A 162 -8.46 12.08 -9.91
CA PRO A 162 -8.08 10.82 -10.53
C PRO A 162 -6.58 10.58 -10.48
N VAL A 163 -6.19 9.31 -10.37
CA VAL A 163 -4.79 8.87 -10.37
C VAL A 163 -4.44 8.24 -11.72
N PRO A 164 -3.18 8.38 -12.19
CA PRO A 164 -2.71 7.65 -13.36
C PRO A 164 -2.65 6.16 -13.06
N PHE A 165 -2.90 5.33 -14.08
CA PHE A 165 -2.68 3.89 -13.98
C PHE A 165 -2.04 3.34 -15.26
N LEU A 166 -1.40 2.18 -15.11
CA LEU A 166 -0.80 1.42 -16.19
C LEU A 166 -1.21 -0.04 -16.04
N ILE A 167 -1.55 -0.68 -17.16
CA ILE A 167 -1.76 -2.13 -17.25
C ILE A 167 -0.87 -2.67 -18.35
N TYR A 168 0.03 -3.58 -17.99
CA TYR A 168 0.84 -4.36 -18.91
C TYR A 168 0.34 -5.81 -18.93
N LYS A 169 0.12 -6.35 -20.13
CA LYS A 169 -0.18 -7.79 -20.33
C LYS A 169 0.78 -8.37 -21.36
N PRO A 170 1.44 -9.51 -21.06
CA PRO A 170 2.31 -10.17 -22.04
C PRO A 170 1.60 -10.44 -23.36
N GLY A 171 2.23 -10.05 -24.48
CA GLY A 171 1.67 -10.24 -25.82
C GLY A 171 0.59 -9.23 -26.23
N GLN A 172 0.25 -8.26 -25.40
CA GLN A 172 -0.64 -7.17 -25.78
C GLN A 172 0.18 -6.00 -26.36
N GLU A 173 -0.24 -5.49 -27.53
CA GLU A 173 0.38 -4.29 -28.11
C GLU A 173 0.14 -3.07 -27.22
N PRO A 174 1.18 -2.28 -26.94
CA PRO A 174 1.04 -1.05 -26.18
C PRO A 174 0.24 -0.01 -26.97
N ASP A 175 -0.34 0.97 -26.27
CA ASP A 175 -0.88 2.16 -26.91
C ASP A 175 0.28 3.16 -27.23
N SER A 176 -0.08 4.37 -27.68
CA SER A 176 0.89 5.40 -28.09
C SER A 176 1.51 6.15 -26.91
N VAL A 177 1.06 5.91 -25.68
CA VAL A 177 1.53 6.61 -24.49
C VAL A 177 2.85 6.00 -24.02
N THR A 178 3.88 6.81 -23.93
CA THR A 178 5.24 6.38 -23.58
C THR A 178 5.72 6.94 -22.23
N ARG A 179 4.86 7.68 -21.52
CA ARG A 179 5.17 8.28 -20.22
C ARG A 179 4.05 8.01 -19.24
N PHE A 180 4.42 7.68 -18.01
CA PHE A 180 3.49 7.46 -16.90
C PHE A 180 3.46 8.71 -16.02
N ASP A 181 2.55 9.61 -16.32
CA ASP A 181 2.29 10.85 -15.59
C ASP A 181 0.82 11.28 -15.78
N GLU A 182 0.33 12.18 -14.93
CA GLU A 182 -1.07 12.61 -14.88
C GLU A 182 -1.57 13.27 -16.18
N PHE A 183 -0.69 13.74 -17.05
CA PHE A 183 -1.05 14.40 -18.30
C PHE A 183 -1.01 13.42 -19.47
N SER A 184 0.07 12.65 -19.58
CA SER A 184 0.28 11.73 -20.70
C SER A 184 -0.74 10.59 -20.72
N VAL A 185 -1.14 10.09 -19.56
CA VAL A 185 -2.12 9.00 -19.44
C VAL A 185 -3.53 9.35 -19.94
N LEU A 186 -3.86 10.64 -20.10
CA LEU A 186 -5.14 11.09 -20.66
C LEU A 186 -5.32 10.66 -22.12
N GLU A 187 -4.23 10.41 -22.85
CA GLU A 187 -4.22 9.92 -24.24
C GLU A 187 -4.22 8.37 -24.29
N GLY A 188 -4.26 7.70 -23.16
CA GLY A 188 -4.24 6.24 -23.06
C GLY A 188 -5.55 5.59 -23.52
N LYS A 189 -5.46 4.33 -23.98
CA LYS A 189 -6.60 3.59 -24.55
C LYS A 189 -7.76 3.31 -23.59
N TYR A 190 -7.49 3.30 -22.29
CA TYR A 190 -8.50 2.95 -21.29
C TYR A 190 -9.38 4.13 -20.87
N GLY A 191 -8.91 5.38 -21.03
CA GLY A 191 -9.61 6.56 -20.52
C GLY A 191 -9.74 6.56 -18.99
N ILE A 192 -10.85 7.10 -18.48
CA ILE A 192 -11.15 7.11 -17.05
C ILE A 192 -11.93 5.85 -16.70
N LEU A 193 -11.39 5.07 -15.76
CA LEU A 193 -12.05 3.90 -15.19
C LEU A 193 -12.61 4.23 -13.81
N GLU A 194 -13.77 3.69 -13.47
CA GLU A 194 -14.42 3.89 -12.19
C GLU A 194 -14.67 2.56 -11.46
N LYS A 195 -14.69 2.62 -10.14
CA LYS A 195 -14.98 1.48 -9.26
C LYS A 195 -14.05 0.28 -9.52
N ASP A 196 -14.62 -0.84 -9.92
CA ASP A 196 -13.93 -2.11 -10.17
C ASP A 196 -13.57 -2.35 -11.66
N GLU A 197 -13.76 -1.35 -12.52
CA GLU A 197 -13.41 -1.45 -13.94
C GLU A 197 -11.91 -1.72 -14.13
N PHE A 198 -11.05 -1.06 -13.33
CA PHE A 198 -9.61 -1.27 -13.38
C PHE A 198 -9.20 -2.73 -13.13
N ILE A 199 -9.75 -3.37 -12.11
CA ILE A 199 -9.39 -4.77 -11.81
C ILE A 199 -9.96 -5.73 -12.86
N LYS A 200 -11.12 -5.43 -13.46
CA LYS A 200 -11.69 -6.21 -14.58
C LYS A 200 -10.84 -6.09 -15.85
N GLU A 201 -10.22 -4.93 -16.07
CA GLU A 201 -9.28 -4.77 -17.19
C GLU A 201 -7.95 -5.50 -16.94
N LEU A 202 -7.53 -5.72 -15.69
CA LEU A 202 -6.33 -6.49 -15.38
C LEU A 202 -6.56 -8.00 -15.52
N LEU A 203 -7.64 -8.52 -14.96
CA LEU A 203 -7.99 -9.96 -14.94
C LEU A 203 -8.60 -10.42 -16.26
#